data_ca7ce2ea8005f215751abf068218d888
#
_entry.id   ca7ce2ea8005f215751abf068218d888
#
_cell.length_a   1.000
_cell.length_b   1.000
_cell.length_c   1.000
_cell.angle_alpha   90.00
_cell.angle_beta   90.00
_cell.angle_gamma   90.00
#
_symmetry.space_group_name_H-M   'P 1'
#
loop_
_entity.id
_entity.type
_entity.pdbx_description
1 polymer ?
#
loop_
_entity_poly.entity_id
_entity_poly.type
_entity_poly.pdbx_seq_one_letter_code
_entity_poly.pdbx_strand_id
1 'polypeptide(L)'
;MTSLGGVAAGSATAEQAEATFLHGGGEMGARMRAKDWAATPLGPVEEWPQSLKTAVRIMLTSRQAMFVWWGPELVNLYNDAYKAIVGGKHPEALGMPAAQLWREIWDQIGPRAESAIRDNEGTYDESLQLIMERNGYPEETYYTFSYSPVPNDDGTTGGILCANTDDTQRIVGERRLALLRELAARTADARTFEAACALSARCLESNPLDLPFALIYLVDPERRRVVLAGASGIEPGHPAVPETVGFDDGDVWPFGSVIASHLPSLVADLGSRFSGPGALPAGAWERPPHQAVAFPIAASGQTGKAGILIAGLNPFRLFDDSYR
;
A
#
# COMPACT_ATOMS: atom_id res chain seq x y z
N MET A 1 56.43 -14.01 53.05
CA MET A 1 55.03 -14.34 53.37
C MET A 1 54.16 -13.35 52.73
N THR A 2 53.63 -13.68 51.60
CA THR A 2 52.78 -12.79 50.79
C THR A 2 51.68 -13.65 50.17
N SER A 3 50.47 -13.39 50.57
CA SER A 3 49.30 -14.11 50.09
C SER A 3 48.64 -13.34 48.97
N LEU A 4 48.36 -14.05 47.98
CA LEU A 4 47.69 -13.78 46.73
C LEU A 4 46.23 -13.37 46.94
N GLY A 5 45.84 -12.28 46.30
CA GLY A 5 44.47 -12.01 45.91
C GLY A 5 44.28 -12.46 44.46
N GLY A 6 43.55 -13.51 44.28
CA GLY A 6 43.22 -14.05 42.96
C GLY A 6 41.71 -14.07 42.79
N VAL A 7 41.26 -13.46 41.70
CA VAL A 7 40.14 -13.85 40.87
C VAL A 7 38.70 -13.52 41.30
N ALA A 8 38.18 -12.51 40.65
CA ALA A 8 36.78 -12.43 40.29
C ALA A 8 36.68 -11.70 38.93
N ALA A 9 37.08 -12.38 37.83
CA ALA A 9 37.05 -11.83 36.48
C ALA A 9 36.29 -12.73 35.49
N GLY A 10 35.56 -13.74 35.93
CA GLY A 10 35.00 -14.77 35.05
C GLY A 10 33.48 -14.67 34.79
N SER A 11 32.69 -13.96 35.61
CA SER A 11 31.22 -13.93 35.44
C SER A 11 30.70 -12.73 34.64
N ALA A 12 31.43 -11.62 34.66
CA ALA A 12 31.02 -10.43 33.92
C ALA A 12 31.23 -10.50 32.40
N THR A 13 32.07 -11.42 31.93
CA THR A 13 32.41 -11.56 30.50
C THR A 13 31.41 -12.42 29.70
N ALA A 14 30.74 -13.36 30.34
CA ALA A 14 29.75 -14.23 29.67
C ALA A 14 28.42 -13.48 29.47
N GLU A 15 27.91 -12.81 30.49
CA GLU A 15 26.68 -12.00 30.43
C GLU A 15 26.83 -10.80 29.48
N GLN A 16 28.01 -10.16 29.37
CA GLN A 16 28.30 -9.12 28.42
C GLN A 16 28.45 -9.62 26.98
N ALA A 17 28.91 -10.86 26.78
CA ALA A 17 29.03 -11.48 25.47
C ALA A 17 27.67 -11.92 24.91
N GLU A 18 26.72 -12.34 25.77
CA GLU A 18 25.41 -12.86 25.35
C GLU A 18 24.49 -11.79 24.78
N ALA A 19 24.59 -10.53 25.19
CA ALA A 19 23.76 -9.42 24.69
C ALA A 19 24.39 -8.65 23.50
N THR A 20 25.61 -9.01 23.06
CA THR A 20 26.31 -8.25 22.00
C THR A 20 25.61 -8.30 20.62
N PHE A 21 24.86 -9.36 20.33
CA PHE A 21 24.10 -9.45 19.09
C PHE A 21 22.95 -8.43 18.97
N LEU A 22 22.44 -7.91 20.10
CA LEU A 22 21.44 -6.84 20.14
C LEU A 22 22.06 -5.43 20.15
N HIS A 23 23.38 -5.29 20.14
CA HIS A 23 24.05 -3.98 20.15
C HIS A 23 23.80 -3.21 18.85
N GLY A 24 23.61 -1.90 18.97
CA GLY A 24 23.26 -1.06 17.82
C GLY A 24 21.83 -1.30 17.38
N GLY A 25 21.58 -1.37 16.06
CA GLY A 25 20.26 -1.63 15.49
C GLY A 25 19.24 -0.51 15.73
N GLY A 26 19.70 0.72 16.04
CA GLY A 26 18.85 1.89 16.18
C GLY A 26 17.78 1.75 17.27
N GLU A 27 16.58 2.22 16.97
CA GLU A 27 15.43 2.15 17.86
C GLU A 27 15.02 0.70 18.13
N MET A 28 14.97 -0.15 17.08
CA MET A 28 14.53 -1.54 17.24
C MET A 28 15.51 -2.36 18.10
N GLY A 29 16.82 -2.13 17.95
CA GLY A 29 17.80 -2.72 18.84
C GLY A 29 17.61 -2.31 20.29
N ALA A 30 17.31 -1.02 20.58
CA ALA A 30 17.01 -0.53 21.90
C ALA A 30 15.71 -1.16 22.47
N ARG A 31 14.65 -1.25 21.65
CA ARG A 31 13.38 -1.88 22.05
C ARG A 31 13.55 -3.37 22.35
N MET A 32 14.33 -4.10 21.54
CA MET A 32 14.59 -5.52 21.79
C MET A 32 15.36 -5.76 23.09
N ARG A 33 16.32 -4.88 23.45
CA ARG A 33 17.01 -4.96 24.74
C ARG A 33 16.12 -4.66 25.93
N ALA A 34 15.14 -3.78 25.73
CA ALA A 34 14.24 -3.34 26.82
C ALA A 34 13.01 -4.26 27.02
N LYS A 35 12.72 -5.14 26.05
CA LYS A 35 11.55 -6.01 26.09
C LYS A 35 11.78 -7.20 27.00
N ASP A 36 10.78 -7.51 27.83
CA ASP A 36 10.72 -8.76 28.60
C ASP A 36 10.36 -9.92 27.65
N TRP A 37 11.37 -10.60 27.17
CA TRP A 37 11.23 -11.75 26.25
C TRP A 37 10.79 -13.02 26.99
N ALA A 38 11.07 -13.15 28.29
CA ALA A 38 10.64 -14.30 29.08
C ALA A 38 9.11 -14.43 29.16
N ALA A 39 8.40 -13.30 29.00
CA ALA A 39 6.94 -13.25 28.92
C ALA A 39 6.39 -13.51 27.51
N THR A 40 7.22 -13.87 26.55
CA THR A 40 6.85 -14.15 25.14
C THR A 40 7.10 -15.61 24.79
N PRO A 41 6.53 -16.12 23.68
CA PRO A 41 6.82 -17.50 23.21
C PRO A 41 8.28 -17.76 22.86
N LEU A 42 9.11 -16.71 22.71
CA LEU A 42 10.55 -16.85 22.45
C LEU A 42 11.35 -17.22 23.69
N GLY A 43 10.82 -17.00 24.90
CA GLY A 43 11.56 -17.18 26.13
C GLY A 43 12.70 -16.16 26.34
N PRO A 44 13.45 -16.28 27.44
CA PRO A 44 14.53 -15.37 27.78
C PRO A 44 15.64 -15.37 26.72
N VAL A 45 16.25 -14.20 26.48
CA VAL A 45 17.23 -13.96 25.39
C VAL A 45 18.45 -14.88 25.50
N GLU A 46 18.80 -15.27 26.70
CA GLU A 46 19.93 -16.17 27.00
C GLU A 46 19.72 -17.55 26.37
N GLU A 47 18.47 -18.02 26.35
CA GLU A 47 18.07 -19.34 25.83
C GLU A 47 17.84 -19.34 24.30
N TRP A 48 17.91 -18.19 23.66
CA TRP A 48 17.73 -18.13 22.20
C TRP A 48 18.80 -18.94 21.47
N PRO A 49 18.44 -19.76 20.47
CA PRO A 49 19.41 -20.50 19.66
C PRO A 49 20.44 -19.57 19.02
N GLN A 50 21.65 -20.07 18.79
CA GLN A 50 22.71 -19.27 18.18
C GLN A 50 22.34 -18.82 16.76
N SER A 51 21.59 -19.62 16.03
CA SER A 51 21.07 -19.29 14.70
C SER A 51 20.11 -18.10 14.75
N LEU A 52 19.17 -18.04 15.72
CA LEU A 52 18.31 -16.88 15.94
C LEU A 52 19.13 -15.62 16.29
N LYS A 53 20.09 -15.74 17.24
CA LYS A 53 20.98 -14.63 17.60
C LYS A 53 21.72 -14.09 16.39
N THR A 54 22.19 -14.97 15.49
CA THR A 54 22.88 -14.59 14.25
C THR A 54 21.92 -13.90 13.27
N ALA A 55 20.73 -14.46 13.04
CA ALA A 55 19.73 -13.89 12.15
C ALA A 55 19.30 -12.48 12.62
N VAL A 56 19.04 -12.32 13.92
CA VAL A 56 18.71 -11.02 14.54
C VAL A 56 19.85 -10.02 14.38
N ARG A 57 21.10 -10.46 14.54
CA ARG A 57 22.26 -9.58 14.34
C ARG A 57 22.37 -9.10 12.90
N ILE A 58 22.20 -9.98 11.91
CA ILE A 58 22.17 -9.63 10.48
C ILE A 58 21.05 -8.61 10.22
N MET A 59 19.85 -8.91 10.68
CA MET A 59 18.68 -8.05 10.51
C MET A 59 18.91 -6.66 11.13
N LEU A 60 19.38 -6.55 12.37
CA LEU A 60 19.59 -5.28 13.06
C LEU A 60 20.68 -4.41 12.44
N THR A 61 21.65 -5.00 11.77
CA THR A 61 22.74 -4.27 11.10
C THR A 61 22.45 -3.95 9.65
N SER A 62 21.41 -4.55 9.06
CA SER A 62 21.00 -4.27 7.69
C SER A 62 20.34 -2.90 7.57
N ARG A 63 20.58 -2.23 6.43
CA ARG A 63 19.84 -1.03 6.03
C ARG A 63 18.61 -1.35 5.18
N GLN A 64 18.51 -2.58 4.69
CA GLN A 64 17.32 -3.08 4.00
C GLN A 64 16.23 -3.39 5.02
N ALA A 65 14.97 -3.22 4.66
CA ALA A 65 13.84 -3.60 5.50
C ALA A 65 13.85 -5.13 5.68
N MET A 66 14.03 -5.59 6.92
CA MET A 66 14.15 -7.01 7.25
C MET A 66 13.36 -7.34 8.51
N PHE A 67 12.88 -8.58 8.55
CA PHE A 67 12.32 -9.19 9.75
C PHE A 67 12.79 -10.65 9.92
N VAL A 68 12.66 -11.14 11.12
CA VAL A 68 12.76 -12.55 11.49
C VAL A 68 11.44 -12.97 12.08
N TRP A 69 10.87 -14.07 11.61
CA TRP A 69 9.77 -14.78 12.24
C TRP A 69 10.29 -16.06 12.85
N TRP A 70 10.11 -16.25 14.14
CA TRP A 70 10.74 -17.35 14.85
C TRP A 70 9.76 -18.18 15.67
N GLY A 71 10.03 -19.48 15.74
CA GLY A 71 9.26 -20.45 16.50
C GLY A 71 7.91 -20.81 15.88
N PRO A 72 7.14 -21.68 16.55
CA PRO A 72 5.85 -22.18 16.02
C PRO A 72 4.80 -21.07 15.78
N GLU A 73 4.85 -20.01 16.57
CA GLU A 73 3.96 -18.85 16.43
C GLU A 73 4.47 -17.79 15.46
N LEU A 74 5.64 -17.98 14.86
CA LEU A 74 6.28 -17.03 13.97
C LEU A 74 6.36 -15.63 14.59
N VAL A 75 6.95 -15.56 15.79
CA VAL A 75 7.07 -14.30 16.55
C VAL A 75 7.89 -13.29 15.77
N ASN A 76 7.34 -12.10 15.59
CA ASN A 76 7.88 -11.06 14.71
C ASN A 76 8.97 -10.22 15.39
N LEU A 77 10.15 -10.21 14.78
CA LEU A 77 11.31 -9.36 15.10
C LEU A 77 11.64 -8.57 13.84
N TYR A 78 11.96 -7.27 13.93
CA TYR A 78 12.23 -6.46 12.75
C TYR A 78 13.19 -5.31 13.03
N ASN A 79 13.78 -4.75 11.97
CA ASN A 79 14.73 -3.65 12.05
C ASN A 79 14.08 -2.28 11.82
N ASP A 80 14.87 -1.21 11.99
CA ASP A 80 14.40 0.17 11.82
C ASP A 80 13.88 0.45 10.41
N ALA A 81 14.48 -0.13 9.38
CA ALA A 81 14.03 0.07 8.00
C ALA A 81 12.64 -0.54 7.75
N TYR A 82 12.28 -1.63 8.43
CA TYR A 82 10.99 -2.28 8.30
C TYR A 82 9.84 -1.51 8.99
N LYS A 83 10.13 -0.52 9.86
CA LYS A 83 9.10 0.30 10.52
C LYS A 83 8.14 0.96 9.53
N ALA A 84 8.64 1.40 8.37
CA ALA A 84 7.80 2.00 7.34
C ALA A 84 6.76 1.01 6.77
N ILE A 85 7.10 -0.29 6.73
CA ILE A 85 6.19 -1.35 6.27
C ILE A 85 5.18 -1.70 7.35
N VAL A 86 5.60 -1.75 8.62
CA VAL A 86 4.73 -1.98 9.77
C VAL A 86 3.72 -0.83 9.96
N GLY A 87 4.15 0.39 9.66
CA GLY A 87 3.32 1.59 9.79
C GLY A 87 2.80 1.83 11.19
N GLY A 88 1.53 2.16 11.34
CA GLY A 88 0.88 2.46 12.61
C GLY A 88 0.76 1.27 13.59
N LYS A 89 1.10 0.05 13.16
CA LYS A 89 1.20 -1.12 14.06
C LYS A 89 2.51 -1.15 14.86
N HIS A 90 3.46 -0.23 14.55
CA HIS A 90 4.67 -0.02 15.35
C HIS A 90 4.32 0.82 16.59
N PRO A 91 4.89 0.52 17.79
CA PRO A 91 5.88 -0.51 18.07
C PRO A 91 5.32 -1.87 18.54
N GLU A 92 4.00 -2.02 18.67
CA GLU A 92 3.33 -3.19 19.25
C GLU A 92 3.59 -4.47 18.43
N ALA A 93 3.90 -4.33 17.14
CA ALA A 93 4.26 -5.41 16.25
C ALA A 93 5.51 -6.21 16.71
N LEU A 94 6.36 -5.65 17.59
CA LEU A 94 7.53 -6.33 18.10
C LEU A 94 7.14 -7.43 19.08
N GLY A 95 7.43 -8.67 18.75
CA GLY A 95 7.12 -9.84 19.56
C GLY A 95 5.69 -10.36 19.37
N MET A 96 4.94 -9.83 18.41
CA MET A 96 3.60 -10.32 18.05
C MET A 96 3.70 -11.53 17.12
N PRO A 97 2.82 -12.54 17.24
CA PRO A 97 2.69 -13.59 16.22
C PRO A 97 2.38 -13.03 14.84
N ALA A 98 3.05 -13.54 13.79
CA ALA A 98 2.92 -13.01 12.44
C ALA A 98 1.49 -13.09 11.89
N ALA A 99 0.77 -14.17 12.16
CA ALA A 99 -0.63 -14.35 11.76
C ALA A 99 -1.57 -13.30 12.39
N GLN A 100 -1.29 -12.86 13.62
CA GLN A 100 -2.04 -11.81 14.28
C GLN A 100 -1.68 -10.43 13.71
N LEU A 101 -0.39 -10.18 13.49
CA LEU A 101 0.13 -8.91 12.98
C LEU A 101 -0.42 -8.62 11.57
N TRP A 102 -0.41 -9.64 10.70
CA TRP A 102 -0.75 -9.54 9.30
C TRP A 102 -2.05 -10.29 8.94
N ARG A 103 -3.02 -10.30 9.85
CA ARG A 103 -4.29 -11.04 9.70
C ARG A 103 -5.01 -10.73 8.38
N GLU A 104 -4.93 -9.47 7.89
CA GLU A 104 -5.60 -9.02 6.69
C GLU A 104 -5.02 -9.58 5.38
N ILE A 105 -3.77 -10.05 5.43
CA ILE A 105 -3.06 -10.63 4.28
C ILE A 105 -2.56 -12.06 4.56
N TRP A 106 -2.90 -12.63 5.74
CA TRP A 106 -2.35 -13.92 6.17
C TRP A 106 -2.67 -15.07 5.20
N ASP A 107 -3.85 -15.06 4.60
CA ASP A 107 -4.25 -16.06 3.59
C ASP A 107 -3.32 -16.07 2.37
N GLN A 108 -2.63 -14.97 2.09
CA GLN A 108 -1.67 -14.87 1.00
C GLN A 108 -0.25 -15.19 1.44
N ILE A 109 0.22 -14.64 2.56
CA ILE A 109 1.62 -14.76 2.98
C ILE A 109 1.90 -15.97 3.89
N GLY A 110 0.90 -16.43 4.65
CA GLY A 110 1.03 -17.58 5.55
C GLY A 110 1.42 -18.88 4.85
N PRO A 111 0.73 -19.29 3.78
CA PRO A 111 1.09 -20.51 3.02
C PRO A 111 2.53 -20.48 2.46
N ARG A 112 3.04 -19.29 2.09
CA ARG A 112 4.42 -19.10 1.63
C ARG A 112 5.42 -19.34 2.76
N ALA A 113 5.14 -18.80 3.94
CA ALA A 113 5.98 -19.02 5.13
C ALA A 113 5.97 -20.48 5.55
N GLU A 114 4.80 -21.13 5.57
CA GLU A 114 4.65 -22.54 5.88
C GLU A 114 5.40 -23.42 4.88
N SER A 115 5.36 -23.10 3.59
CA SER A 115 6.11 -23.83 2.56
C SER A 115 7.62 -23.69 2.78
N ALA A 116 8.10 -22.45 3.03
CA ALA A 116 9.53 -22.22 3.28
C ALA A 116 10.03 -23.04 4.49
N ILE A 117 9.25 -23.11 5.56
CA ILE A 117 9.59 -23.84 6.77
C ILE A 117 9.55 -25.36 6.56
N ARG A 118 8.47 -25.86 5.96
CA ARG A 118 8.22 -27.29 5.76
C ARG A 118 9.24 -27.91 4.80
N ASP A 119 9.47 -27.21 3.68
CA ASP A 119 10.30 -27.71 2.59
C ASP A 119 11.79 -27.37 2.79
N ASN A 120 12.08 -26.51 3.78
CA ASN A 120 13.40 -25.94 4.07
C ASN A 120 14.06 -25.30 2.82
N GLU A 121 13.23 -24.67 1.99
CA GLU A 121 13.63 -23.95 0.78
C GLU A 121 13.11 -22.53 0.79
N GLY A 122 13.91 -21.60 0.25
CA GLY A 122 13.51 -20.21 0.16
C GLY A 122 12.36 -19.98 -0.83
N THR A 123 11.40 -19.12 -0.48
CA THR A 123 10.41 -18.61 -1.44
C THR A 123 10.84 -17.23 -1.95
N TYR A 124 10.34 -16.86 -3.12
CA TYR A 124 10.57 -15.54 -3.70
C TYR A 124 9.30 -15.07 -4.41
N ASP A 125 8.86 -13.88 -4.08
CA ASP A 125 7.75 -13.20 -4.73
C ASP A 125 8.23 -11.83 -5.22
N GLU A 126 7.96 -11.52 -6.49
CA GLU A 126 8.28 -10.23 -7.09
C GLU A 126 7.02 -9.41 -7.26
N SER A 127 7.02 -8.20 -6.70
CA SER A 127 5.94 -7.22 -6.81
C SER A 127 4.55 -7.80 -6.46
N LEU A 128 4.49 -8.65 -5.42
CA LEU A 128 3.23 -9.22 -4.94
C LEU A 128 2.30 -8.11 -4.44
N GLN A 129 1.10 -8.05 -5.00
CA GLN A 129 0.07 -7.12 -4.53
C GLN A 129 -0.52 -7.60 -3.20
N LEU A 130 -0.51 -6.73 -2.21
CA LEU A 130 -1.10 -6.95 -0.89
C LEU A 130 -1.97 -5.75 -0.51
N ILE A 131 -3.20 -6.00 -0.05
CA ILE A 131 -4.04 -4.95 0.53
C ILE A 131 -3.83 -4.97 2.04
N MET A 132 -3.02 -4.04 2.52
CA MET A 132 -2.57 -4.01 3.93
C MET A 132 -3.33 -2.97 4.74
N GLU A 133 -3.57 -3.27 6.02
CA GLU A 133 -4.19 -2.32 6.98
C GLU A 133 -3.15 -1.82 7.99
N ARG A 134 -2.06 -1.24 7.50
CA ARG A 134 -0.95 -0.79 8.35
C ARG A 134 -1.19 0.57 9.02
N ASN A 135 -2.07 1.42 8.48
CA ASN A 135 -2.38 2.75 9.01
C ASN A 135 -3.86 2.92 9.39
N GLY A 136 -4.58 1.81 9.63
CA GLY A 136 -5.98 1.82 10.05
C GLY A 136 -6.98 1.93 8.89
N TYR A 137 -6.52 1.82 7.65
CA TYR A 137 -7.34 1.70 6.46
C TYR A 137 -6.68 0.74 5.46
N PRO A 138 -7.44 0.09 4.56
CA PRO A 138 -6.86 -0.80 3.56
C PRO A 138 -6.09 0.00 2.50
N GLU A 139 -4.82 -0.40 2.27
CA GLU A 139 -3.88 0.26 1.36
C GLU A 139 -3.44 -0.69 0.24
N GLU A 140 -3.46 -0.20 -1.01
CA GLU A 140 -2.80 -0.87 -2.14
C GLU A 140 -1.29 -0.81 -1.96
N THR A 141 -0.66 -1.97 -1.85
CA THR A 141 0.80 -2.10 -1.71
C THR A 141 1.35 -3.23 -2.56
N TYR A 142 2.64 -3.14 -2.90
CA TYR A 142 3.37 -4.14 -3.69
C TYR A 142 4.72 -4.40 -3.04
N TYR A 143 5.06 -5.69 -2.85
CA TYR A 143 6.32 -6.07 -2.22
C TYR A 143 7.07 -7.13 -3.02
N THR A 144 8.39 -6.94 -3.11
CA THR A 144 9.33 -8.00 -3.51
C THR A 144 10.03 -8.51 -2.26
N PHE A 145 9.93 -9.81 -1.98
CA PHE A 145 10.50 -10.41 -0.78
C PHE A 145 10.87 -11.89 -0.98
N SER A 146 11.74 -12.36 -0.10
CA SER A 146 12.13 -13.76 0.00
C SER A 146 12.01 -14.24 1.44
N TYR A 147 11.33 -15.34 1.66
CA TYR A 147 11.36 -16.04 2.94
C TYR A 147 12.48 -17.07 2.89
N SER A 148 13.53 -16.84 3.67
CA SER A 148 14.69 -17.71 3.75
C SER A 148 14.61 -18.50 5.07
N PRO A 149 14.48 -19.84 5.02
CA PRO A 149 14.44 -20.65 6.24
C PRO A 149 15.76 -20.53 7.01
N VAL A 150 15.64 -20.39 8.33
CA VAL A 150 16.79 -20.34 9.25
C VAL A 150 16.78 -21.60 10.09
N PRO A 151 17.86 -22.41 10.05
CA PRO A 151 17.92 -23.64 10.80
C PRO A 151 17.98 -23.38 12.31
N ASN A 152 17.37 -24.24 13.10
CA ASN A 152 17.55 -24.31 14.53
C ASN A 152 18.87 -25.05 14.85
N ASP A 153 19.33 -25.00 16.10
CA ASP A 153 20.59 -25.64 16.53
C ASP A 153 20.53 -27.18 16.42
N ASP A 154 19.33 -27.77 16.40
CA ASP A 154 19.10 -29.21 16.20
C ASP A 154 18.98 -29.62 14.71
N GLY A 155 19.09 -28.67 13.79
CA GLY A 155 18.98 -28.88 12.34
C GLY A 155 17.59 -28.83 11.78
N THR A 156 16.54 -28.65 12.59
CA THR A 156 15.19 -28.34 12.13
C THR A 156 15.09 -26.88 11.69
N THR A 157 14.05 -26.51 10.94
CA THR A 157 13.80 -25.10 10.62
C THR A 157 13.22 -24.38 11.84
N GLY A 158 13.95 -23.43 12.40
CA GLY A 158 13.53 -22.66 13.57
C GLY A 158 12.65 -21.45 13.23
N GLY A 159 12.77 -20.93 12.02
CA GLY A 159 12.04 -19.76 11.57
C GLY A 159 12.44 -19.30 10.18
N ILE A 160 12.11 -18.08 9.82
CA ILE A 160 12.49 -17.46 8.54
C ILE A 160 13.11 -16.08 8.76
N LEU A 161 14.08 -15.75 7.92
CA LEU A 161 14.60 -14.41 7.71
C LEU A 161 14.04 -13.88 6.41
N CYS A 162 13.53 -12.66 6.41
CA CYS A 162 12.98 -12.02 5.24
C CYS A 162 13.65 -10.68 4.98
N ALA A 163 14.01 -10.44 3.72
CA ALA A 163 14.38 -9.14 3.19
C ALA A 163 13.27 -8.66 2.25
N ASN A 164 12.84 -7.42 2.46
CA ASN A 164 11.71 -6.82 1.74
C ASN A 164 12.13 -5.58 0.96
N THR A 165 11.48 -5.40 -0.19
CA THR A 165 11.47 -4.15 -0.95
C THR A 165 10.03 -3.70 -1.14
N ASP A 166 9.71 -2.47 -0.75
CA ASP A 166 8.42 -1.85 -1.06
C ASP A 166 8.47 -1.28 -2.48
N ASP A 167 7.79 -1.94 -3.40
CA ASP A 167 7.71 -1.57 -4.82
C ASP A 167 6.52 -0.65 -5.13
N THR A 168 5.71 -0.30 -4.15
CA THR A 168 4.42 0.38 -4.34
C THR A 168 4.56 1.65 -5.18
N GLN A 169 5.48 2.53 -4.82
CA GLN A 169 5.67 3.79 -5.52
C GLN A 169 6.17 3.57 -6.96
N ARG A 170 7.03 2.59 -7.18
CA ARG A 170 7.52 2.24 -8.52
C ARG A 170 6.39 1.74 -9.41
N ILE A 171 5.64 0.73 -8.96
CA ILE A 171 4.54 0.11 -9.72
C ILE A 171 3.45 1.13 -10.06
N VAL A 172 3.01 1.90 -9.06
CA VAL A 172 1.99 2.93 -9.27
C VAL A 172 2.49 4.05 -10.18
N GLY A 173 3.76 4.47 -10.01
CA GLY A 173 4.37 5.49 -10.85
C GLY A 173 4.49 5.05 -12.32
N GLU A 174 4.94 3.82 -12.57
CA GLU A 174 5.03 3.24 -13.91
C GLU A 174 3.65 3.16 -14.59
N ARG A 175 2.62 2.72 -13.87
CA ARG A 175 1.24 2.63 -14.36
C ARG A 175 0.67 4.01 -14.74
N ARG A 176 0.90 5.02 -13.91
CA ARG A 176 0.48 6.40 -14.19
C ARG A 176 1.22 7.01 -15.38
N LEU A 177 2.53 6.78 -15.46
CA LEU A 177 3.33 7.28 -16.57
C LEU A 177 2.91 6.62 -17.90
N ALA A 178 2.58 5.34 -17.88
CA ALA A 178 2.06 4.63 -19.06
C ALA A 178 0.75 5.27 -19.55
N LEU A 179 -0.18 5.55 -18.64
CA LEU A 179 -1.45 6.22 -18.95
C LEU A 179 -1.22 7.62 -19.54
N LEU A 180 -0.33 8.43 -18.96
CA LEU A 180 -0.04 9.77 -19.46
C LEU A 180 0.57 9.74 -20.87
N ARG A 181 1.46 8.78 -21.15
CA ARG A 181 2.04 8.58 -22.47
C ARG A 181 0.98 8.16 -23.51
N GLU A 182 0.08 7.26 -23.12
CA GLU A 182 -1.02 6.82 -23.98
C GLU A 182 -1.99 7.95 -24.29
N LEU A 183 -2.38 8.74 -23.29
CA LEU A 183 -3.22 9.92 -23.44
C LEU A 183 -2.58 10.91 -24.44
N ALA A 184 -1.30 11.25 -24.26
CA ALA A 184 -0.60 12.15 -25.15
C ALA A 184 -0.54 11.62 -26.59
N ALA A 185 -0.25 10.33 -26.78
CA ALA A 185 -0.14 9.72 -28.11
C ALA A 185 -1.50 9.68 -28.83
N ARG A 186 -2.58 9.26 -28.13
CA ARG A 186 -3.89 9.09 -28.78
C ARG A 186 -4.64 10.38 -29.00
N THR A 187 -4.38 11.42 -28.20
CA THR A 187 -5.05 12.73 -28.37
C THR A 187 -4.33 13.67 -29.33
N ALA A 188 -3.08 13.37 -29.71
CA ALA A 188 -2.28 14.22 -30.61
C ALA A 188 -2.96 14.51 -31.96
N ASP A 189 -3.70 13.54 -32.52
CA ASP A 189 -4.36 13.64 -33.81
C ASP A 189 -5.83 14.11 -33.72
N ALA A 190 -6.32 14.42 -32.52
CA ALA A 190 -7.68 14.89 -32.32
C ALA A 190 -7.88 16.28 -32.96
N ARG A 191 -8.81 16.38 -33.91
CA ARG A 191 -9.10 17.64 -34.62
C ARG A 191 -10.14 18.53 -33.95
N THR A 192 -10.89 17.96 -33.01
CA THR A 192 -11.90 18.69 -32.25
C THR A 192 -11.75 18.38 -30.76
N PHE A 193 -12.24 19.27 -29.92
CA PHE A 193 -12.21 19.09 -28.47
C PHE A 193 -13.07 17.87 -28.05
N GLU A 194 -14.20 17.65 -28.68
CA GLU A 194 -15.06 16.50 -28.48
C GLU A 194 -14.36 15.19 -28.80
N ALA A 195 -13.65 15.15 -29.94
CA ALA A 195 -12.86 13.97 -30.33
C ALA A 195 -11.73 13.69 -29.33
N ALA A 196 -11.06 14.74 -28.83
CA ALA A 196 -10.04 14.61 -27.79
C ALA A 196 -10.62 14.03 -26.50
N CYS A 197 -11.78 14.53 -26.05
CA CYS A 197 -12.46 14.03 -24.86
C CYS A 197 -12.88 12.56 -25.00
N ALA A 198 -13.47 12.18 -26.14
CA ALA A 198 -13.86 10.80 -26.39
C ALA A 198 -12.65 9.84 -26.47
N LEU A 199 -11.53 10.29 -27.06
CA LEU A 199 -10.28 9.53 -27.07
C LEU A 199 -9.68 9.41 -25.67
N SER A 200 -9.69 10.51 -24.90
CA SER A 200 -9.21 10.50 -23.51
C SER A 200 -10.00 9.51 -22.65
N ALA A 201 -11.32 9.52 -22.71
CA ALA A 201 -12.15 8.58 -21.95
C ALA A 201 -11.77 7.12 -22.24
N ARG A 202 -11.58 6.76 -23.52
CA ARG A 202 -11.11 5.42 -23.91
C ARG A 202 -9.70 5.10 -23.40
N CYS A 203 -8.80 6.09 -23.34
CA CYS A 203 -7.47 5.86 -22.75
C CYS A 203 -7.52 5.60 -21.26
N LEU A 204 -8.45 6.25 -20.52
CA LEU A 204 -8.59 6.06 -19.09
C LEU A 204 -9.00 4.62 -18.72
N GLU A 205 -9.64 3.88 -19.64
CA GLU A 205 -9.95 2.45 -19.47
C GLU A 205 -8.71 1.57 -19.31
N SER A 206 -7.55 2.01 -19.78
CA SER A 206 -6.29 1.23 -19.67
C SER A 206 -5.72 1.21 -18.25
N ASN A 207 -6.22 2.06 -17.34
CA ASN A 207 -5.78 2.09 -15.94
C ASN A 207 -6.96 2.04 -14.94
N PRO A 208 -7.70 0.93 -14.88
CA PRO A 208 -8.87 0.79 -14.00
C PRO A 208 -8.50 0.70 -12.52
N LEU A 209 -7.23 0.47 -12.19
CA LEU A 209 -6.75 0.42 -10.80
C LEU A 209 -6.66 1.82 -10.18
N ASP A 210 -6.17 2.83 -10.92
CA ASP A 210 -6.15 4.21 -10.41
C ASP A 210 -7.47 4.94 -10.64
N LEU A 211 -8.14 4.64 -11.77
CA LEU A 211 -9.37 5.26 -12.21
C LEU A 211 -10.44 4.21 -12.48
N PRO A 212 -11.12 3.69 -11.44
CA PRO A 212 -12.18 2.69 -11.59
C PRO A 212 -13.27 3.11 -12.58
N PHE A 213 -13.57 4.40 -12.63
CA PHE A 213 -14.35 5.00 -13.70
C PHE A 213 -13.92 6.45 -13.95
N ALA A 214 -14.21 6.95 -15.14
CA ALA A 214 -14.03 8.36 -15.47
C ALA A 214 -15.14 8.84 -16.42
N LEU A 215 -15.62 10.07 -16.22
CA LEU A 215 -16.62 10.73 -17.05
C LEU A 215 -16.08 12.09 -17.48
N ILE A 216 -16.16 12.39 -18.75
CA ILE A 216 -15.73 13.68 -19.28
C ILE A 216 -16.97 14.41 -19.82
N TYR A 217 -17.25 15.58 -19.26
CA TYR A 217 -18.34 16.45 -19.65
C TYR A 217 -17.82 17.71 -20.33
N LEU A 218 -18.53 18.18 -21.35
CA LEU A 218 -18.32 19.45 -22.00
C LEU A 218 -19.28 20.50 -21.45
N VAL A 219 -18.75 21.68 -21.18
CA VAL A 219 -19.55 22.83 -20.73
C VAL A 219 -20.20 23.52 -21.94
N ASP A 220 -21.53 23.61 -21.95
CA ASP A 220 -22.32 24.39 -22.88
C ASP A 220 -22.86 25.66 -22.14
N PRO A 221 -22.12 26.78 -22.17
CA PRO A 221 -22.46 27.94 -21.38
C PRO A 221 -23.72 28.65 -21.91
N GLU A 222 -24.04 28.56 -23.19
CA GLU A 222 -25.19 29.19 -23.80
C GLU A 222 -26.51 28.57 -23.30
N ARG A 223 -26.47 27.22 -23.09
CA ARG A 223 -27.64 26.48 -22.60
C ARG A 223 -27.54 26.16 -21.10
N ARG A 224 -26.52 26.71 -20.39
CA ARG A 224 -26.28 26.51 -18.96
C ARG A 224 -26.32 25.04 -18.54
N ARG A 225 -25.62 24.17 -19.27
CA ARG A 225 -25.59 22.73 -19.03
C ARG A 225 -24.22 22.12 -19.33
N VAL A 226 -24.01 20.92 -18.86
CA VAL A 226 -22.93 20.05 -19.26
C VAL A 226 -23.46 18.87 -20.07
N VAL A 227 -22.66 18.39 -21.03
CA VAL A 227 -23.03 17.28 -21.91
C VAL A 227 -21.93 16.23 -21.86
N LEU A 228 -22.28 14.97 -21.68
CA LEU A 228 -21.33 13.85 -21.64
C LEU A 228 -20.61 13.73 -22.99
N ALA A 229 -19.29 13.73 -22.96
CA ALA A 229 -18.43 13.56 -24.13
C ALA A 229 -17.72 12.20 -24.13
N GLY A 230 -17.61 11.55 -23.00
CA GLY A 230 -17.01 10.23 -22.88
C GLY A 230 -17.12 9.66 -21.48
N ALA A 231 -17.17 8.34 -21.40
CA ALA A 231 -17.21 7.58 -20.16
C ALA A 231 -16.28 6.38 -20.27
N SER A 232 -15.72 5.95 -19.14
CA SER A 232 -14.97 4.72 -18.99
C SER A 232 -15.26 4.06 -17.64
N GLY A 233 -15.19 2.73 -17.57
CA GLY A 233 -15.37 1.95 -16.35
C GLY A 233 -16.80 1.91 -15.81
N ILE A 234 -17.76 2.51 -16.51
CA ILE A 234 -19.18 2.56 -16.12
C ILE A 234 -20.04 2.64 -17.38
N GLU A 235 -21.13 1.86 -17.40
CA GLU A 235 -21.98 1.73 -18.58
C GLU A 235 -22.88 2.96 -18.81
N PRO A 236 -23.15 3.33 -20.07
CA PRO A 236 -24.16 4.32 -20.41
C PRO A 236 -25.55 3.95 -19.85
N GLY A 237 -26.28 4.95 -19.36
CA GLY A 237 -27.60 4.74 -18.74
C GLY A 237 -27.55 4.45 -17.24
N HIS A 238 -26.37 4.29 -16.67
CA HIS A 238 -26.21 4.23 -15.21
C HIS A 238 -26.59 5.58 -14.59
N PRO A 239 -27.24 5.63 -13.40
CA PRO A 239 -27.63 6.88 -12.74
C PRO A 239 -26.48 7.88 -12.51
N ALA A 240 -25.24 7.38 -12.36
CA ALA A 240 -24.04 8.21 -12.24
C ALA A 240 -23.57 8.82 -13.57
N VAL A 241 -24.15 8.43 -14.73
CA VAL A 241 -23.72 8.82 -16.08
C VAL A 241 -24.86 9.54 -16.82
N PRO A 242 -25.39 10.66 -16.30
CA PRO A 242 -26.41 11.40 -17.02
C PRO A 242 -25.81 12.00 -18.31
N GLU A 243 -26.55 11.91 -19.43
CA GLU A 243 -26.10 12.45 -20.72
C GLU A 243 -26.01 13.98 -20.74
N THR A 244 -26.92 14.64 -20.03
CA THR A 244 -26.97 16.09 -19.95
C THR A 244 -27.47 16.53 -18.58
N VAL A 245 -26.81 17.53 -17.97
CA VAL A 245 -27.17 18.09 -16.66
C VAL A 245 -27.11 19.60 -16.71
N GLY A 246 -28.15 20.28 -16.21
CA GLY A 246 -28.14 21.73 -16.02
C GLY A 246 -27.17 22.14 -14.90
N PHE A 247 -26.67 23.38 -14.97
CA PHE A 247 -25.74 23.87 -13.93
C PHE A 247 -26.36 23.93 -12.53
N ASP A 248 -27.67 24.12 -12.50
CA ASP A 248 -28.45 24.24 -11.28
C ASP A 248 -29.10 22.91 -10.84
N ASP A 249 -29.03 21.86 -11.66
CA ASP A 249 -29.60 20.52 -11.41
C ASP A 249 -28.68 19.63 -10.55
N GLY A 250 -28.05 20.21 -9.56
CA GLY A 250 -26.80 19.81 -8.89
C GLY A 250 -26.72 18.52 -8.06
N ASP A 251 -27.58 17.50 -8.26
CA ASP A 251 -27.65 16.38 -7.30
C ASP A 251 -26.70 15.23 -7.57
N VAL A 252 -26.29 14.99 -8.82
CA VAL A 252 -25.41 13.84 -9.14
C VAL A 252 -23.94 14.17 -8.93
N TRP A 253 -23.46 15.25 -9.60
CA TRP A 253 -22.08 15.71 -9.53
C TRP A 253 -22.02 17.22 -9.29
N PRO A 254 -20.94 17.76 -8.68
CA PRO A 254 -20.87 19.18 -8.28
C PRO A 254 -20.52 20.11 -9.46
N PHE A 255 -21.21 19.99 -10.61
CA PHE A 255 -20.89 20.73 -11.84
C PHE A 255 -20.92 22.24 -11.64
N GLY A 256 -21.99 22.78 -11.05
CA GLY A 256 -22.13 24.21 -10.82
C GLY A 256 -21.04 24.79 -9.93
N SER A 257 -20.68 24.08 -8.87
CA SER A 257 -19.60 24.46 -7.96
C SER A 257 -18.22 24.49 -8.64
N VAL A 258 -17.91 23.44 -9.43
CA VAL A 258 -16.62 23.33 -10.15
C VAL A 258 -16.51 24.41 -11.24
N ILE A 259 -17.61 24.68 -11.97
CA ILE A 259 -17.64 25.74 -12.99
C ILE A 259 -17.43 27.12 -12.37
N ALA A 260 -18.10 27.41 -11.23
CA ALA A 260 -18.01 28.71 -10.58
C ALA A 260 -16.66 28.95 -9.91
N SER A 261 -16.09 27.93 -9.26
CA SER A 261 -14.84 28.08 -8.50
C SER A 261 -13.58 27.88 -9.33
N HIS A 262 -13.66 27.13 -10.45
CA HIS A 262 -12.53 26.61 -11.21
C HIS A 262 -11.56 25.75 -10.37
N LEU A 263 -12.03 25.17 -9.27
CA LEU A 263 -11.25 24.31 -8.36
C LEU A 263 -11.79 22.88 -8.38
N PRO A 264 -10.92 21.88 -8.12
CA PRO A 264 -11.35 20.50 -7.93
C PRO A 264 -12.32 20.39 -6.73
N SER A 265 -13.30 19.50 -6.85
CA SER A 265 -14.27 19.21 -5.80
C SER A 265 -14.28 17.71 -5.49
N LEU A 266 -13.98 17.34 -4.25
CA LEU A 266 -14.07 15.96 -3.77
C LEU A 266 -15.52 15.60 -3.49
N VAL A 267 -15.96 14.47 -4.03
CA VAL A 267 -17.27 13.85 -3.79
C VAL A 267 -17.06 12.62 -2.92
N ALA A 268 -17.40 12.73 -1.65
CA ALA A 268 -17.36 11.63 -0.69
C ALA A 268 -18.65 10.80 -0.75
N ASP A 269 -18.62 9.63 -0.08
CA ASP A 269 -19.78 8.76 0.15
C ASP A 269 -20.57 8.37 -1.10
N LEU A 270 -19.85 7.95 -2.14
CA LEU A 270 -20.49 7.49 -3.38
C LEU A 270 -21.45 6.31 -3.14
N GLY A 271 -21.17 5.46 -2.14
CA GLY A 271 -22.04 4.35 -1.77
C GLY A 271 -23.43 4.79 -1.26
N SER A 272 -23.54 5.95 -0.62
CA SER A 272 -24.83 6.52 -0.18
C SER A 272 -25.59 7.17 -1.33
N ARG A 273 -24.88 7.73 -2.32
CA ARG A 273 -25.46 8.38 -3.51
C ARG A 273 -25.93 7.37 -4.54
N PHE A 274 -25.18 6.29 -4.71
CA PHE A 274 -25.41 5.23 -5.71
C PHE A 274 -25.56 3.89 -5.01
N SER A 275 -26.76 3.49 -4.68
CA SER A 275 -27.07 2.25 -3.95
C SER A 275 -28.10 1.38 -4.67
N GLY A 276 -28.21 0.12 -4.27
CA GLY A 276 -29.16 -0.83 -4.84
C GLY A 276 -28.90 -1.06 -6.34
N PRO A 277 -29.95 -0.99 -7.20
CA PRO A 277 -29.79 -1.21 -8.65
C PRO A 277 -28.88 -0.17 -9.35
N GLY A 278 -28.65 0.98 -8.72
CA GLY A 278 -27.79 2.03 -9.22
C GLY A 278 -26.42 2.07 -8.53
N ALA A 279 -25.97 0.98 -7.89
CA ALA A 279 -24.66 0.89 -7.26
C ALA A 279 -23.53 0.97 -8.30
N LEU A 280 -22.47 1.68 -7.96
CA LEU A 280 -21.29 1.77 -8.81
C LEU A 280 -20.63 0.38 -9.00
N PRO A 281 -20.06 0.10 -10.18
CA PRO A 281 -19.35 -1.14 -10.40
C PRO A 281 -18.09 -1.23 -9.53
N ALA A 282 -17.78 -2.44 -9.06
CA ALA A 282 -16.57 -2.70 -8.29
C ALA A 282 -15.28 -2.56 -9.11
N GLY A 283 -15.37 -2.73 -10.43
CA GLY A 283 -14.23 -2.64 -11.34
C GLY A 283 -13.14 -3.67 -11.05
N ALA A 284 -11.90 -3.30 -11.28
CA ALA A 284 -10.74 -4.17 -11.13
C ALA A 284 -10.40 -4.51 -9.66
N TRP A 285 -10.99 -3.79 -8.71
CA TRP A 285 -10.71 -3.97 -7.27
C TRP A 285 -11.69 -4.91 -6.55
N GLU A 286 -12.72 -5.40 -7.21
CA GLU A 286 -13.83 -6.14 -6.59
C GLU A 286 -14.53 -5.34 -5.46
N ARG A 287 -14.26 -4.05 -5.41
CA ARG A 287 -14.81 -3.08 -4.45
C ARG A 287 -15.08 -1.76 -5.17
N PRO A 288 -16.30 -1.21 -5.06
CA PRO A 288 -16.61 0.07 -5.71
C PRO A 288 -15.82 1.22 -5.10
N PRO A 289 -15.49 2.25 -5.88
CA PRO A 289 -14.90 3.48 -5.36
C PRO A 289 -15.86 4.15 -4.37
N HIS A 290 -15.35 4.61 -3.26
CA HIS A 290 -16.14 5.32 -2.24
C HIS A 290 -16.07 6.84 -2.40
N GLN A 291 -15.12 7.33 -3.22
CA GLN A 291 -14.92 8.74 -3.51
C GLN A 291 -14.68 8.95 -5.00
N ALA A 292 -15.03 10.14 -5.48
CA ALA A 292 -14.64 10.65 -6.78
C ALA A 292 -14.20 12.10 -6.64
N VAL A 293 -13.49 12.60 -7.64
CA VAL A 293 -13.14 14.00 -7.73
C VAL A 293 -13.61 14.59 -9.05
N ALA A 294 -14.19 15.77 -9.00
CA ALA A 294 -14.56 16.56 -10.17
C ALA A 294 -13.46 17.60 -10.43
N PHE A 295 -12.77 17.49 -11.57
CA PHE A 295 -11.71 18.41 -11.99
C PHE A 295 -12.19 19.32 -13.11
N PRO A 296 -11.97 20.64 -13.04
CA PRO A 296 -12.19 21.52 -14.17
C PRO A 296 -11.13 21.28 -15.26
N ILE A 297 -11.55 21.10 -16.50
CA ILE A 297 -10.68 21.11 -17.67
C ILE A 297 -10.74 22.53 -18.24
N ALA A 298 -9.63 23.26 -18.12
CA ALA A 298 -9.55 24.65 -18.55
C ALA A 298 -9.83 24.77 -20.05
N ALA A 299 -10.49 25.84 -20.43
CA ALA A 299 -10.63 26.20 -21.82
C ALA A 299 -9.25 26.45 -22.43
N SER A 300 -8.90 25.71 -23.46
CA SER A 300 -7.62 25.83 -24.17
C SER A 300 -7.81 26.07 -25.65
N GLY A 301 -6.87 26.80 -26.27
CA GLY A 301 -6.84 27.07 -27.68
C GLY A 301 -7.93 28.07 -28.18
N GLN A 302 -8.12 28.12 -29.49
CA GLN A 302 -9.04 29.04 -30.16
C GLN A 302 -10.53 28.72 -29.93
N THR A 303 -10.86 27.52 -29.42
CA THR A 303 -12.26 27.07 -29.30
C THR A 303 -12.92 27.59 -28.01
N GLY A 304 -12.16 27.97 -26.99
CA GLY A 304 -12.69 28.46 -25.71
C GLY A 304 -13.56 27.44 -24.95
N LYS A 305 -13.57 26.16 -25.38
CA LYS A 305 -14.40 25.12 -24.75
C LYS A 305 -13.77 24.62 -23.46
N ALA A 306 -14.56 24.60 -22.41
CA ALA A 306 -14.21 24.04 -21.10
C ALA A 306 -14.88 22.69 -20.90
N GLY A 307 -14.34 21.90 -19.98
CA GLY A 307 -14.89 20.60 -19.60
C GLY A 307 -14.78 20.32 -18.11
N ILE A 308 -15.32 19.19 -17.70
CA ILE A 308 -15.18 18.66 -16.34
C ILE A 308 -14.88 17.17 -16.45
N LEU A 309 -13.83 16.73 -15.77
CA LEU A 309 -13.53 15.33 -15.56
C LEU A 309 -14.07 14.89 -14.20
N ILE A 310 -14.92 13.88 -14.16
CA ILE A 310 -15.27 13.15 -12.94
C ILE A 310 -14.42 11.88 -12.92
N ALA A 311 -13.59 11.73 -11.92
CA ALA A 311 -12.71 10.57 -11.76
C ALA A 311 -13.07 9.81 -10.48
N GLY A 312 -13.50 8.56 -10.61
CA GLY A 312 -13.64 7.63 -9.49
C GLY A 312 -12.25 7.29 -8.95
N LEU A 313 -12.07 7.34 -7.64
CA LEU A 313 -10.78 7.14 -7.01
C LEU A 313 -10.57 5.68 -6.60
N ASN A 314 -9.32 5.23 -6.64
CA ASN A 314 -8.91 3.93 -6.13
C ASN A 314 -9.38 3.75 -4.67
N PRO A 315 -10.17 2.70 -4.34
CA PRO A 315 -10.74 2.51 -3.00
C PRO A 315 -9.69 2.16 -1.93
N PHE A 316 -8.45 1.86 -2.33
CA PHE A 316 -7.34 1.48 -1.47
C PHE A 316 -6.23 2.53 -1.41
N ARG A 317 -6.54 3.78 -1.75
CA ARG A 317 -5.61 4.91 -1.64
C ARG A 317 -6.30 6.15 -1.09
N LEU A 318 -5.59 6.89 -0.25
CA LEU A 318 -6.08 8.20 0.19
C LEU A 318 -5.88 9.22 -0.92
N PHE A 319 -6.84 10.12 -1.06
CA PHE A 319 -6.73 11.27 -1.96
C PHE A 319 -5.90 12.38 -1.30
N ASP A 320 -4.60 12.21 -1.32
CA ASP A 320 -3.58 13.14 -0.82
C ASP A 320 -2.82 13.84 -1.97
N ASP A 321 -1.80 14.63 -1.62
CA ASP A 321 -1.00 15.35 -2.61
C ASP A 321 -0.17 14.41 -3.51
N SER A 322 0.10 13.18 -3.08
CA SER A 322 0.79 12.17 -3.88
C SER A 322 -0.13 11.50 -4.91
N TYR A 323 -1.44 11.56 -4.69
CA TYR A 323 -2.46 11.00 -5.58
C TYR A 323 -2.98 12.00 -6.59
N ARG A 324 -2.92 13.31 -6.29
CA ARG A 324 -3.28 14.42 -7.20
C ARG A 324 -2.31 14.55 -8.35
#